data_f0315b9f0a6fd3a0275bc6eba219a731
#
_entry.id   f0315b9f0a6fd3a0275bc6eba219a731
#
_cell.length_a   1.000
_cell.length_b   1.000
_cell.length_c   1.000
_cell.angle_alpha   90.00
_cell.angle_beta   90.00
_cell.angle_gamma   90.00
#
_symmetry.space_group_name_H-M   'P 1'
#
loop_
_entity.id
_entity.type
_entity.pdbx_description
1 polymer ?
#
loop_
_entity_poly.entity_id
_entity_poly.type
_entity_poly.pdbx_seq_one_letter_code
_entity_poly.pdbx_strand_id
1 'polypeptide(L)'
;MQQIKFLSALALIILFSFTVKAQTNDIPASMVQTATRPNSFEEYLVQLAYKNSPELEGANYEILARTQEIGIAKKEWMRNIQGGLNFNEVSVPYFIKYSLGIDSIAHRAIDTSRFTRIATYPLWNIGIGVNVGDLATRKYKIKFAEQKKKISETELTYRKQKLRAEVLKRYQEFLTTFEVLKVRLQALDVAEANRLQLSNLFTLNKARFEDYNLSTKTFFDSQEAKVKADADTRIKKIALEELIGMRWETLENIKSTFEERDKK
;
A
#
# COMPACT_ATOMS: atom_id res chain seq x y z
N MET A 1 20.13 47.26 -32.01
CA MET A 1 19.88 47.36 -30.53
C MET A 1 18.50 46.94 -30.07
N GLN A 2 17.46 46.91 -30.91
CA GLN A 2 16.10 46.45 -30.50
C GLN A 2 15.98 44.92 -30.44
N GLN A 3 16.72 44.16 -31.23
CA GLN A 3 16.68 42.71 -31.24
C GLN A 3 17.22 42.05 -29.93
N ILE A 4 18.19 42.67 -29.27
CA ILE A 4 18.78 42.14 -28.04
C ILE A 4 17.83 42.27 -26.84
N LYS A 5 16.98 43.32 -26.85
CA LYS A 5 15.97 43.52 -25.79
C LYS A 5 14.81 42.48 -25.86
N PHE A 6 14.50 41.96 -27.04
CA PHE A 6 13.45 40.95 -27.21
C PHE A 6 13.91 39.56 -26.74
N LEU A 7 15.18 39.21 -26.97
CA LEU A 7 15.73 37.94 -26.48
C LEU A 7 15.87 37.92 -24.95
N SER A 8 16.20 39.05 -24.33
CA SER A 8 16.30 39.12 -22.87
C SER A 8 14.94 39.05 -22.18
N ALA A 9 13.88 39.61 -22.78
CA ALA A 9 12.52 39.48 -22.26
C ALA A 9 11.97 38.05 -22.36
N LEU A 10 12.28 37.31 -23.44
CA LEU A 10 11.87 35.93 -23.61
C LEU A 10 12.62 35.00 -22.64
N ALA A 11 13.89 35.22 -22.38
CA ALA A 11 14.68 34.48 -21.40
C ALA A 11 14.18 34.68 -19.96
N LEU A 12 13.69 35.89 -19.62
CA LEU A 12 13.15 36.19 -18.30
C LEU A 12 11.80 35.52 -18.02
N ILE A 13 10.98 35.34 -19.05
CA ILE A 13 9.69 34.63 -18.94
C ILE A 13 9.88 33.11 -18.72
N ILE A 14 10.93 32.53 -19.28
CA ILE A 14 11.26 31.10 -19.10
C ILE A 14 11.83 30.81 -17.71
N LEU A 15 12.51 31.75 -17.08
CA LEU A 15 13.09 31.61 -15.73
C LEU A 15 12.05 31.71 -14.60
N PHE A 16 10.87 32.28 -14.84
CA PHE A 16 9.84 32.43 -13.81
C PHE A 16 8.89 31.25 -13.65
N SER A 17 9.03 30.18 -14.43
CA SER A 17 8.07 29.07 -14.48
C SER A 17 8.44 27.87 -13.63
N PHE A 18 9.53 27.87 -12.88
CA PHE A 18 9.98 26.72 -12.09
C PHE A 18 10.00 26.96 -10.57
N THR A 19 8.95 27.57 -10.02
CA THR A 19 8.66 27.34 -8.62
C THR A 19 7.79 26.10 -8.51
N VAL A 20 8.39 24.93 -8.67
CA VAL A 20 7.81 23.68 -8.19
C VAL A 20 7.72 23.77 -6.68
N LYS A 21 6.56 24.12 -6.16
CA LYS A 21 6.25 23.84 -4.76
C LYS A 21 6.35 22.32 -4.60
N ALA A 22 7.41 21.85 -3.94
CA ALA A 22 7.44 20.53 -3.39
C ALA A 22 6.19 20.40 -2.49
N GLN A 23 5.17 19.70 -2.97
CA GLN A 23 4.07 19.28 -2.12
C GLN A 23 4.69 18.34 -1.09
N THR A 24 4.88 18.83 0.12
CA THR A 24 4.98 17.99 1.29
C THR A 24 3.77 17.07 1.25
N ASN A 25 4.02 15.76 1.18
CA ASN A 25 2.98 14.75 1.32
C ASN A 25 2.48 14.82 2.78
N ASP A 26 1.67 15.81 3.07
CA ASP A 26 0.89 15.82 4.30
C ASP A 26 -0.06 14.63 4.20
N ILE A 27 0.23 13.60 4.98
CA ILE A 27 -0.69 12.47 5.20
C ILE A 27 -2.01 13.11 5.64
N PRO A 28 -3.09 12.95 4.88
CA PRO A 28 -4.35 13.60 5.23
C PRO A 28 -4.73 13.17 6.65
N ALA A 29 -5.03 14.17 7.49
CA ALA A 29 -5.38 13.97 8.91
C ALA A 29 -6.54 13.00 9.13
N SER A 30 -7.32 12.69 8.09
CA SER A 30 -8.34 11.64 8.08
C SER A 30 -7.79 10.22 8.19
N MET A 31 -6.48 10.00 7.97
CA MET A 31 -5.82 8.71 8.20
C MET A 31 -5.31 8.54 9.62
N VAL A 32 -5.23 9.61 10.40
CA VAL A 32 -5.03 9.54 11.84
C VAL A 32 -6.38 9.13 12.42
N GLN A 33 -6.60 7.80 12.51
CA GLN A 33 -7.71 7.28 13.31
C GLN A 33 -7.58 7.91 14.69
N THR A 34 -8.55 8.70 15.08
CA THR A 34 -8.76 9.09 16.48
C THR A 34 -8.70 7.80 17.28
N ALA A 35 -7.59 7.60 17.99
CA ALA A 35 -7.40 6.46 18.86
C ALA A 35 -8.43 6.63 19.98
N THR A 36 -9.65 6.16 19.72
CA THR A 36 -10.68 6.02 20.76
C THR A 36 -10.06 5.11 21.80
N ARG A 37 -9.95 5.60 23.04
CA ARG A 37 -9.38 4.78 24.12
C ARG A 37 -10.17 3.47 24.17
N PRO A 38 -9.49 2.31 24.12
CA PRO A 38 -10.19 1.04 24.11
C PRO A 38 -10.98 0.89 25.42
N ASN A 39 -12.25 0.56 25.30
CA ASN A 39 -13.14 0.37 26.44
C ASN A 39 -12.94 -1.01 27.08
N SER A 40 -12.41 -1.99 26.34
CA SER A 40 -12.13 -3.34 26.81
C SER A 40 -10.72 -3.77 26.43
N PHE A 41 -10.19 -4.76 27.13
CA PHE A 41 -8.92 -5.38 26.81
C PHE A 41 -8.93 -6.02 25.41
N GLU A 42 -10.05 -6.62 25.00
CA GLU A 42 -10.22 -7.20 23.67
C GLU A 42 -10.07 -6.15 22.57
N GLU A 43 -10.68 -4.98 22.75
CA GLU A 43 -10.57 -3.88 21.80
C GLU A 43 -9.13 -3.34 21.73
N TYR A 44 -8.42 -3.33 22.85
CA TYR A 44 -7.00 -2.97 22.90
C TYR A 44 -6.16 -3.95 22.07
N LEU A 45 -6.39 -5.26 22.16
CA LEU A 45 -5.71 -6.27 21.35
C LEU A 45 -5.95 -6.04 19.84
N VAL A 46 -7.19 -5.71 19.48
CA VAL A 46 -7.56 -5.41 18.09
C VAL A 46 -6.84 -4.17 17.57
N GLN A 47 -6.78 -3.09 18.35
CA GLN A 47 -6.07 -1.87 17.97
C GLN A 47 -4.57 -2.13 17.81
N LEU A 48 -3.99 -2.95 18.65
CA LEU A 48 -2.59 -3.32 18.57
C LEU A 48 -2.30 -4.13 17.30
N ALA A 49 -3.17 -5.09 16.96
CA ALA A 49 -3.08 -5.85 15.73
C ALA A 49 -3.24 -4.95 14.48
N TYR A 50 -4.14 -3.96 14.50
CA TYR A 50 -4.27 -3.00 13.41
C TYR A 50 -3.00 -2.18 13.19
N LYS A 51 -2.33 -1.80 14.28
CA LYS A 51 -1.09 -1.03 14.23
C LYS A 51 0.07 -1.83 13.68
N ASN A 52 0.15 -3.12 14.02
CA ASN A 52 1.29 -3.98 13.72
C ASN A 52 1.07 -4.86 12.47
N SER A 53 -0.08 -4.77 11.79
CA SER A 53 -0.40 -5.58 10.61
C SER A 53 0.22 -5.02 9.35
N PRO A 54 1.19 -5.73 8.69
CA PRO A 54 1.75 -5.32 7.42
C PRO A 54 0.70 -5.33 6.29
N GLU A 55 -0.31 -6.20 6.39
CA GLU A 55 -1.40 -6.28 5.40
C GLU A 55 -2.23 -4.99 5.37
N LEU A 56 -2.54 -4.41 6.54
CA LEU A 56 -3.26 -3.15 6.63
C LEU A 56 -2.39 -1.96 6.19
N GLU A 57 -1.11 -1.99 6.49
CA GLU A 57 -0.17 -0.98 6.02
C GLU A 57 -0.09 -0.98 4.49
N GLY A 58 0.05 -2.15 3.87
CA GLY A 58 0.03 -2.31 2.41
C GLY A 58 -1.28 -1.79 1.78
N ALA A 59 -2.44 -2.07 2.39
CA ALA A 59 -3.72 -1.55 1.93
C ALA A 59 -3.83 -0.01 2.04
N ASN A 60 -3.22 0.59 3.07
CA ASN A 60 -3.13 2.05 3.18
C ASN A 60 -2.27 2.65 2.06
N TYR A 61 -1.12 2.05 1.74
CA TYR A 61 -0.29 2.49 0.60
C TYR A 61 -1.04 2.34 -0.73
N GLU A 62 -1.86 1.31 -0.89
CA GLU A 62 -2.70 1.18 -2.08
C GLU A 62 -3.68 2.34 -2.22
N ILE A 63 -4.36 2.76 -1.15
CA ILE A 63 -5.25 3.93 -1.17
C ILE A 63 -4.48 5.21 -1.54
N LEU A 64 -3.24 5.38 -1.04
CA LEU A 64 -2.38 6.50 -1.42
C LEU A 64 -2.05 6.46 -2.92
N ALA A 65 -1.68 5.30 -3.46
CA ALA A 65 -1.41 5.12 -4.88
C ALA A 65 -2.64 5.47 -5.73
N ARG A 66 -3.85 5.00 -5.36
CA ARG A 66 -5.10 5.36 -6.03
C ARG A 66 -5.42 6.86 -5.94
N THR A 67 -5.05 7.50 -4.84
CA THR A 67 -5.19 8.95 -4.70
C THR A 67 -4.28 9.71 -5.68
N GLN A 68 -3.05 9.21 -5.90
CA GLN A 68 -2.14 9.75 -6.90
C GLN A 68 -2.64 9.51 -8.34
N GLU A 69 -3.24 8.33 -8.61
CA GLU A 69 -3.87 8.06 -9.91
C GLU A 69 -4.96 9.09 -10.25
N ILE A 70 -5.75 9.54 -9.27
CA ILE A 70 -6.73 10.63 -9.47
C ILE A 70 -6.00 11.93 -9.85
N GLY A 71 -4.88 12.24 -9.19
CA GLY A 71 -4.05 13.39 -9.52
C GLY A 71 -3.51 13.33 -10.96
N ILE A 72 -3.04 12.16 -11.39
CA ILE A 72 -2.57 11.90 -12.75
C ILE A 72 -3.74 12.07 -13.75
N ALA A 73 -4.90 11.45 -13.50
CA ALA A 73 -6.06 11.57 -14.36
C ALA A 73 -6.55 13.01 -14.52
N LYS A 74 -6.45 13.82 -13.47
CA LYS A 74 -6.74 15.27 -13.53
C LYS A 74 -5.78 16.06 -14.40
N LYS A 75 -4.50 15.66 -14.48
CA LYS A 75 -3.42 16.34 -15.22
C LYS A 75 -3.18 15.73 -16.62
N GLU A 76 -3.73 14.56 -16.92
CA GLU A 76 -3.50 13.82 -18.18
C GLU A 76 -3.83 14.64 -19.42
N TRP A 77 -4.79 15.57 -19.33
CA TRP A 77 -5.16 16.46 -20.43
C TRP A 77 -3.99 17.33 -20.89
N MET A 78 -3.03 17.66 -20.02
CA MET A 78 -1.85 18.45 -20.38
C MET A 78 -0.94 17.71 -21.35
N ARG A 79 -0.94 16.37 -21.34
CA ARG A 79 -0.19 15.54 -22.28
C ARG A 79 -0.72 15.65 -23.71
N ASN A 80 -1.97 16.08 -23.85
CA ASN A 80 -2.63 16.22 -25.16
C ASN A 80 -2.37 17.57 -25.82
N ILE A 81 -1.60 18.44 -25.16
CA ILE A 81 -1.10 19.69 -25.71
C ILE A 81 0.31 19.42 -26.25
N GLN A 82 0.44 19.37 -27.56
CA GLN A 82 1.73 19.18 -28.23
C GLN A 82 2.15 20.50 -28.85
N GLY A 83 3.30 21.03 -28.45
CA GLY A 83 3.96 22.16 -29.11
C GLY A 83 5.04 21.63 -30.03
N GLY A 84 5.00 21.99 -31.30
CA GLY A 84 6.02 21.65 -32.30
C GLY A 84 6.64 22.91 -32.88
N LEU A 85 7.98 22.99 -32.87
CA LEU A 85 8.76 23.97 -33.59
C LEU A 85 9.46 23.20 -34.72
N ASN A 86 9.00 23.39 -35.98
CA ASN A 86 9.64 22.78 -37.11
C ASN A 86 10.42 23.84 -37.90
N PHE A 87 11.70 23.60 -38.12
CA PHE A 87 12.55 24.40 -38.96
C PHE A 87 12.76 23.62 -40.26
N ASN A 88 12.11 24.06 -41.33
CA ASN A 88 12.26 23.44 -42.65
C ASN A 88 12.93 24.46 -43.59
N GLU A 89 13.84 23.98 -44.41
CA GLU A 89 14.40 24.75 -45.49
C GLU A 89 13.72 24.33 -46.80
N VAL A 90 13.12 25.27 -47.48
CA VAL A 90 12.55 25.05 -48.79
C VAL A 90 13.45 25.68 -49.84
N SER A 91 13.99 24.84 -50.71
CA SER A 91 14.82 25.26 -51.84
C SER A 91 13.96 25.39 -53.09
N VAL A 92 13.75 26.62 -53.52
CA VAL A 92 12.96 26.89 -54.72
C VAL A 92 13.90 27.28 -55.85
N PRO A 93 13.95 26.53 -56.97
CA PRO A 93 14.69 26.95 -58.14
C PRO A 93 13.96 28.11 -58.82
N TYR A 94 14.67 29.20 -59.08
CA TYR A 94 14.14 30.31 -59.84
C TYR A 94 15.03 30.58 -61.05
N PHE A 95 14.39 30.92 -62.19
CA PHE A 95 15.06 31.22 -63.41
C PHE A 95 15.25 32.73 -63.57
N ILE A 96 16.50 33.17 -63.74
CA ILE A 96 16.79 34.57 -64.05
C ILE A 96 16.91 34.64 -65.56
N LYS A 97 15.99 35.33 -66.22
CA LYS A 97 16.05 35.63 -67.61
C LYS A 97 16.81 36.95 -67.77
N TYR A 98 18.02 36.85 -68.20
CA TYR A 98 18.73 38.07 -68.69
C TYR A 98 18.33 38.35 -70.12
N SER A 99 17.60 39.43 -70.34
CA SER A 99 17.40 40.01 -71.67
C SER A 99 18.63 40.88 -71.98
N LEU A 100 19.62 40.32 -72.59
CA LEU A 100 20.64 41.12 -73.25
C LEU A 100 20.01 41.77 -74.48
N GLY A 101 20.03 43.10 -74.55
CA GLY A 101 19.41 43.89 -75.58
C GLY A 101 19.76 43.39 -76.97
N ILE A 102 18.81 43.53 -77.89
CA ILE A 102 18.97 43.23 -79.32
C ILE A 102 20.02 44.21 -79.87
N ASP A 103 21.12 43.65 -80.32
CA ASP A 103 22.06 44.40 -81.14
C ASP A 103 21.42 44.61 -82.50
N SER A 104 21.02 45.84 -82.78
CA SER A 104 20.21 46.20 -83.99
C SER A 104 20.94 46.08 -85.30
N ILE A 105 22.21 45.68 -85.33
CA ILE A 105 23.02 45.58 -86.49
C ILE A 105 23.18 44.17 -87.09
N ALA A 106 22.94 43.08 -86.26
CA ALA A 106 23.28 41.73 -86.69
C ALA A 106 22.12 40.73 -86.75
N HIS A 107 20.87 41.04 -86.46
CA HIS A 107 19.70 40.15 -86.52
C HIS A 107 19.98 38.73 -85.95
N ARG A 108 20.89 38.59 -84.98
CA ARG A 108 21.24 37.32 -84.39
C ARG A 108 20.62 37.26 -82.99
N ALA A 109 19.79 36.24 -82.79
CA ALA A 109 19.25 35.91 -81.44
C ALA A 109 20.43 35.54 -80.53
N ILE A 110 20.69 36.42 -79.52
CA ILE A 110 21.72 36.16 -78.52
C ILE A 110 21.15 35.08 -77.56
N ASP A 111 21.98 34.04 -77.44
CA ASP A 111 21.72 32.89 -76.59
C ASP A 111 21.31 33.28 -75.15
N THR A 112 20.10 32.96 -74.78
CA THR A 112 19.59 33.19 -73.42
C THR A 112 20.16 32.15 -72.46
N SER A 113 21.32 32.43 -71.89
CA SER A 113 21.87 31.58 -70.86
C SER A 113 20.92 31.56 -69.66
N ARG A 114 20.28 30.44 -69.48
CA ARG A 114 19.41 30.21 -68.34
C ARG A 114 20.28 29.85 -67.12
N PHE A 115 20.48 30.77 -66.24
CA PHE A 115 21.08 30.48 -64.89
C PHE A 115 19.98 30.07 -63.92
N THR A 116 20.04 28.82 -63.52
CA THR A 116 19.19 28.34 -62.43
C THR A 116 19.86 28.68 -61.09
N ARG A 117 19.28 29.57 -60.33
CA ARG A 117 19.69 29.81 -58.96
C ARG A 117 18.71 29.15 -57.99
N ILE A 118 19.25 28.57 -56.94
CA ILE A 118 18.45 28.00 -55.86
C ILE A 118 18.38 29.03 -54.73
N ALA A 119 17.20 29.48 -54.39
CA ALA A 119 16.96 30.28 -53.23
C ALA A 119 16.43 29.39 -52.09
N THR A 120 17.14 29.38 -50.97
CA THR A 120 16.73 28.65 -49.78
C THR A 120 16.02 29.59 -48.86
N TYR A 121 14.78 29.29 -48.56
CA TYR A 121 13.95 30.07 -47.62
C TYR A 121 13.78 29.28 -46.31
N PRO A 122 14.15 29.81 -45.14
CA PRO A 122 13.83 29.21 -43.87
C PRO A 122 12.31 29.34 -43.60
N LEU A 123 11.64 28.22 -43.49
CA LEU A 123 10.25 28.17 -43.10
C LEU A 123 10.14 27.77 -41.62
N TRP A 124 9.55 28.66 -40.85
CA TRP A 124 9.28 28.43 -39.43
C TRP A 124 7.82 28.00 -39.32
N ASN A 125 7.61 26.83 -38.75
CA ASN A 125 6.28 26.35 -38.47
C ASN A 125 6.16 26.16 -36.93
N ILE A 126 5.30 26.95 -36.29
CA ILE A 126 4.93 26.79 -34.90
C ILE A 126 3.53 26.19 -34.86
N GLY A 127 3.43 24.94 -34.40
CA GLY A 127 2.18 24.24 -34.29
C GLY A 127 1.82 23.94 -32.83
N ILE A 128 0.57 24.18 -32.48
CA ILE A 128 -0.03 23.69 -31.23
C ILE A 128 -1.11 22.70 -31.63
N GLY A 129 -0.89 21.42 -31.30
CA GLY A 129 -1.88 20.37 -31.49
C GLY A 129 -2.61 20.09 -30.18
N VAL A 130 -3.94 19.99 -30.24
CA VAL A 130 -4.78 19.61 -29.09
C VAL A 130 -5.63 18.40 -29.51
N ASN A 131 -5.52 17.31 -28.77
CA ASN A 131 -6.37 16.13 -28.96
C ASN A 131 -7.71 16.32 -28.23
N VAL A 132 -8.74 16.66 -28.97
CA VAL A 132 -10.09 16.95 -28.42
C VAL A 132 -10.79 15.69 -27.89
N GLY A 133 -10.50 14.51 -28.45
CA GLY A 133 -11.10 13.23 -28.04
C GLY A 133 -10.82 12.90 -26.56
N ASP A 134 -9.58 13.13 -26.11
CA ASP A 134 -9.18 12.89 -24.72
C ASP A 134 -9.80 13.90 -23.74
N LEU A 135 -10.06 15.12 -24.17
CA LEU A 135 -10.75 16.12 -23.35
C LEU A 135 -12.21 15.70 -23.05
N ALA A 136 -12.90 15.11 -24.00
CA ALA A 136 -14.26 14.62 -23.82
C ALA A 136 -14.32 13.44 -22.83
N THR A 137 -13.33 12.56 -22.82
CA THR A 137 -13.27 11.39 -21.93
C THR A 137 -12.71 11.68 -20.55
N ARG A 138 -12.10 12.86 -20.33
CA ARG A 138 -11.44 13.24 -19.07
C ARG A 138 -12.34 13.05 -17.84
N LYS A 139 -13.61 13.49 -17.90
CA LYS A 139 -14.55 13.36 -16.79
C LYS A 139 -14.76 11.90 -16.38
N TYR A 140 -14.86 11.02 -17.35
CA TYR A 140 -15.02 9.58 -17.10
C TYR A 140 -13.76 8.93 -16.54
N LYS A 141 -12.58 9.31 -17.02
CA LYS A 141 -11.29 8.85 -16.48
C LYS A 141 -11.11 9.24 -15.02
N ILE A 142 -11.43 10.50 -14.65
CA ILE A 142 -11.37 10.97 -13.26
C ILE A 142 -12.34 10.17 -12.39
N LYS A 143 -13.62 10.06 -12.83
CA LYS A 143 -14.65 9.32 -12.08
C LYS A 143 -14.27 7.84 -11.90
N PHE A 144 -13.66 7.23 -12.91
CA PHE A 144 -13.16 5.85 -12.82
C PHE A 144 -12.04 5.70 -11.79
N ALA A 145 -11.07 6.62 -11.76
CA ALA A 145 -10.02 6.63 -10.74
C ALA A 145 -10.57 6.85 -9.33
N GLU A 146 -11.58 7.72 -9.17
CA GLU A 146 -12.28 7.92 -7.89
C GLU A 146 -13.01 6.65 -7.41
N GLN A 147 -13.65 5.94 -8.34
CA GLN A 147 -14.31 4.65 -8.01
C GLN A 147 -13.29 3.59 -7.60
N LYS A 148 -12.15 3.49 -8.28
CA LYS A 148 -11.06 2.59 -7.90
C LYS A 148 -10.57 2.89 -6.48
N LYS A 149 -10.35 4.17 -6.12
CA LYS A 149 -10.00 4.57 -4.76
C LYS A 149 -11.04 4.09 -3.76
N LYS A 150 -12.32 4.30 -4.04
CA LYS A 150 -13.41 3.88 -3.16
C LYS A 150 -13.47 2.36 -2.96
N ILE A 151 -13.14 1.58 -4.00
CA ILE A 151 -13.01 0.12 -3.90
C ILE A 151 -11.89 -0.23 -2.92
N SER A 152 -10.69 0.37 -3.04
CA SER A 152 -9.57 0.11 -2.12
C SER A 152 -9.89 0.53 -0.67
N GLU A 153 -10.64 1.62 -0.45
CA GLU A 153 -11.12 2.02 0.89
C GLU A 153 -12.09 0.99 1.49
N THR A 154 -12.98 0.44 0.67
CA THR A 154 -13.91 -0.62 1.09
C THR A 154 -13.15 -1.91 1.41
N GLU A 155 -12.15 -2.24 0.61
CA GLU A 155 -11.29 -3.41 0.86
C GLU A 155 -10.48 -3.27 2.15
N LEU A 156 -9.91 -2.10 2.44
CA LEU A 156 -9.28 -1.84 3.73
C LEU A 156 -10.24 -2.07 4.90
N THR A 157 -11.47 -1.60 4.78
CA THR A 157 -12.51 -1.81 5.81
C THR A 157 -12.80 -3.30 6.01
N TYR A 158 -12.94 -4.04 4.92
CA TYR A 158 -13.13 -5.50 4.97
C TYR A 158 -11.95 -6.23 5.63
N ARG A 159 -10.71 -5.88 5.27
CA ARG A 159 -9.49 -6.46 5.89
C ARG A 159 -9.43 -6.15 7.39
N LYS A 160 -9.80 -4.94 7.83
CA LYS A 160 -9.91 -4.59 9.24
C LYS A 160 -10.93 -5.47 9.98
N GLN A 161 -12.12 -5.67 9.40
CA GLN A 161 -13.14 -6.52 10.00
C GLN A 161 -12.68 -7.98 10.11
N LYS A 162 -12.05 -8.50 9.06
CA LYS A 162 -11.47 -9.84 9.05
C LYS A 162 -10.40 -10.01 10.12
N LEU A 163 -9.47 -9.07 10.21
CA LEU A 163 -8.41 -9.09 11.23
C LEU A 163 -8.98 -9.01 12.65
N ARG A 164 -9.99 -8.15 12.88
CA ARG A 164 -10.71 -8.08 14.15
C ARG A 164 -11.30 -9.43 14.55
N ALA A 165 -12.01 -10.07 13.64
CA ALA A 165 -12.61 -11.39 13.91
C ALA A 165 -11.55 -12.45 14.21
N GLU A 166 -10.42 -12.44 13.50
CA GLU A 166 -9.32 -13.38 13.72
C GLU A 166 -8.64 -13.15 15.08
N VAL A 167 -8.38 -11.89 15.47
CA VAL A 167 -7.80 -11.56 16.79
C VAL A 167 -8.70 -12.06 17.92
N LEU A 168 -9.99 -11.75 17.85
CA LEU A 168 -10.96 -12.17 18.88
C LEU A 168 -11.06 -13.69 18.94
N LYS A 169 -11.10 -14.37 17.80
CA LYS A 169 -11.13 -15.82 17.73
C LYS A 169 -9.89 -16.45 18.39
N ARG A 170 -8.67 -16.01 18.00
CA ARG A 170 -7.43 -16.55 18.59
C ARG A 170 -7.30 -16.26 20.06
N TYR A 171 -7.77 -15.09 20.51
CA TYR A 171 -7.81 -14.77 21.92
C TYR A 171 -8.72 -15.73 22.70
N GLN A 172 -9.92 -16.00 22.21
CA GLN A 172 -10.84 -16.95 22.84
C GLN A 172 -10.32 -18.40 22.80
N GLU A 173 -9.68 -18.82 21.70
CA GLU A 173 -9.01 -20.11 21.63
C GLU A 173 -7.88 -20.24 22.68
N PHE A 174 -7.07 -19.20 22.86
CA PHE A 174 -6.03 -19.17 23.90
C PHE A 174 -6.63 -19.27 25.30
N LEU A 175 -7.66 -18.49 25.63
CA LEU A 175 -8.34 -18.58 26.92
C LEU A 175 -8.90 -19.98 27.17
N THR A 176 -9.54 -20.58 26.19
CA THR A 176 -10.11 -21.93 26.30
C THR A 176 -9.02 -22.97 26.60
N THR A 177 -7.90 -22.94 25.85
CA THR A 177 -6.81 -23.89 26.08
C THR A 177 -6.16 -23.69 27.46
N PHE A 178 -6.10 -22.46 27.93
CA PHE A 178 -5.60 -22.16 29.27
C PHE A 178 -6.49 -22.72 30.39
N GLU A 179 -7.81 -22.62 30.24
CA GLU A 179 -8.76 -23.24 31.18
C GLU A 179 -8.70 -24.80 31.14
N VAL A 180 -8.56 -25.37 29.92
CA VAL A 180 -8.35 -26.82 29.75
C VAL A 180 -7.07 -27.26 30.48
N LEU A 181 -5.97 -26.51 30.35
CA LEU A 181 -4.73 -26.81 31.06
C LEU A 181 -4.92 -26.84 32.58
N LYS A 182 -5.67 -25.88 33.15
CA LYS A 182 -5.99 -25.89 34.59
C LYS A 182 -6.73 -27.17 35.00
N VAL A 183 -7.74 -27.58 34.23
CA VAL A 183 -8.49 -28.80 34.51
C VAL A 183 -7.57 -30.05 34.42
N ARG A 184 -6.65 -30.09 33.45
CA ARG A 184 -5.70 -31.19 33.34
C ARG A 184 -4.69 -31.24 34.46
N LEU A 185 -4.25 -30.09 35.01
CA LEU A 185 -3.40 -30.01 36.19
C LEU A 185 -4.13 -30.59 37.40
N GLN A 186 -5.37 -30.19 37.64
CA GLN A 186 -6.18 -30.73 38.74
C GLN A 186 -6.40 -32.26 38.63
N ALA A 187 -6.68 -32.74 37.38
CA ALA A 187 -6.82 -34.16 37.12
C ALA A 187 -5.53 -34.95 37.41
N LEU A 188 -4.36 -34.36 37.07
CA LEU A 188 -3.07 -34.94 37.39
C LEU A 188 -2.82 -35.03 38.89
N ASP A 189 -3.09 -33.95 39.62
CA ASP A 189 -2.94 -33.91 41.09
C ASP A 189 -3.78 -35.02 41.78
N VAL A 190 -5.03 -35.18 41.33
CA VAL A 190 -5.93 -36.25 41.84
C VAL A 190 -5.40 -37.63 41.51
N ALA A 191 -4.94 -37.84 40.24
CA ALA A 191 -4.39 -39.14 39.82
C ALA A 191 -3.09 -39.51 40.55
N GLU A 192 -2.25 -38.48 40.87
CA GLU A 192 -1.03 -38.66 41.65
C GLU A 192 -1.35 -39.04 43.12
N ALA A 193 -2.27 -38.33 43.74
CA ALA A 193 -2.72 -38.64 45.12
C ALA A 193 -3.28 -40.09 45.22
N ASN A 194 -4.11 -40.49 44.24
CA ASN A 194 -4.68 -41.81 44.20
C ASN A 194 -3.60 -42.91 43.99
N ARG A 195 -2.63 -42.66 43.09
CA ARG A 195 -1.50 -43.57 42.89
C ARG A 195 -0.68 -43.73 44.16
N LEU A 196 -0.36 -42.64 44.88
CA LEU A 196 0.39 -42.69 46.13
C LEU A 196 -0.38 -43.43 47.21
N GLN A 197 -1.69 -43.20 47.34
CA GLN A 197 -2.52 -43.94 48.30
C GLN A 197 -2.55 -45.44 48.01
N LEU A 198 -2.75 -45.83 46.75
CA LEU A 198 -2.78 -47.23 46.36
C LEU A 198 -1.42 -47.92 46.47
N SER A 199 -0.32 -47.17 46.20
CA SER A 199 1.05 -47.65 46.45
C SER A 199 1.29 -47.97 47.94
N ASN A 200 0.84 -47.12 48.83
CA ASN A 200 0.95 -47.33 50.27
C ASN A 200 0.09 -48.52 50.75
N LEU A 201 -1.13 -48.67 50.21
CA LEU A 201 -1.98 -49.79 50.54
C LEU A 201 -1.45 -51.11 49.99
N PHE A 202 -0.84 -51.11 48.81
CA PHE A 202 -0.20 -52.27 48.22
C PHE A 202 1.03 -52.74 49.01
N THR A 203 1.89 -51.86 49.45
CA THR A 203 3.04 -52.16 50.34
C THR A 203 2.58 -52.75 51.69
N LEU A 204 1.40 -52.39 52.16
CA LEU A 204 0.78 -52.95 53.37
C LEU A 204 -0.04 -54.24 53.09
N ASN A 205 0.01 -54.82 51.88
CA ASN A 205 -0.79 -55.96 51.42
C ASN A 205 -2.32 -55.75 51.53
N LYS A 206 -2.77 -54.47 51.49
CA LYS A 206 -4.21 -54.09 51.58
C LYS A 206 -4.85 -53.72 50.26
N ALA A 207 -4.09 -53.64 49.18
CA ALA A 207 -4.59 -53.40 47.85
C ALA A 207 -4.15 -54.53 46.86
N ARG A 208 -4.95 -54.72 45.82
CA ARG A 208 -4.63 -55.70 44.77
C ARG A 208 -3.62 -55.12 43.81
N PHE A 209 -2.81 -55.97 43.16
CA PHE A 209 -1.85 -55.56 42.16
C PHE A 209 -2.50 -54.90 40.96
N GLU A 210 -3.69 -55.39 40.53
CA GLU A 210 -4.47 -54.82 39.43
C GLU A 210 -4.86 -53.36 39.73
N ASP A 211 -5.30 -53.05 40.97
CA ASP A 211 -5.73 -51.68 41.38
C ASP A 211 -4.54 -50.73 41.36
N TYR A 212 -3.39 -51.17 41.85
CA TYR A 212 -2.15 -50.40 41.79
C TYR A 212 -1.71 -50.11 40.32
N ASN A 213 -1.72 -51.13 39.46
CA ASN A 213 -1.38 -50.97 38.06
C ASN A 213 -2.36 -50.04 37.33
N LEU A 214 -3.66 -50.16 37.58
CA LEU A 214 -4.66 -49.26 37.01
C LEU A 214 -4.46 -47.80 37.44
N SER A 215 -4.17 -47.56 38.72
CA SER A 215 -3.89 -46.20 39.23
C SER A 215 -2.61 -45.61 38.61
N THR A 216 -1.58 -46.44 38.46
CA THR A 216 -0.33 -46.05 37.85
C THR A 216 -0.53 -45.69 36.36
N LYS A 217 -1.31 -46.48 35.64
CA LYS A 217 -1.69 -46.18 34.25
C LYS A 217 -2.47 -44.85 34.17
N THR A 218 -3.50 -44.69 35.02
CA THR A 218 -4.30 -43.43 35.07
C THR A 218 -3.42 -42.21 35.33
N PHE A 219 -2.42 -42.33 36.19
CA PHE A 219 -1.46 -41.25 36.44
C PHE A 219 -0.66 -40.88 35.17
N PHE A 220 -0.10 -41.88 34.47
CA PHE A 220 0.63 -41.61 33.25
C PHE A 220 -0.27 -41.06 32.12
N ASP A 221 -1.50 -41.56 31.98
CA ASP A 221 -2.49 -41.04 31.03
C ASP A 221 -2.82 -39.56 31.36
N SER A 222 -2.98 -39.19 32.64
CA SER A 222 -3.21 -37.82 33.10
C SER A 222 -2.00 -36.92 32.86
N GLN A 223 -0.78 -37.45 33.06
CA GLN A 223 0.47 -36.74 32.80
C GLN A 223 0.63 -36.45 31.29
N GLU A 224 0.36 -37.42 30.44
CA GLU A 224 0.37 -37.23 28.98
C GLU A 224 -0.65 -36.16 28.56
N ALA A 225 -1.88 -36.23 29.09
CA ALA A 225 -2.93 -35.25 28.80
C ALA A 225 -2.55 -33.83 29.21
N LYS A 226 -1.85 -33.68 30.36
CA LYS A 226 -1.32 -32.37 30.81
C LYS A 226 -0.23 -31.85 29.87
N VAL A 227 0.70 -32.69 29.43
CA VAL A 227 1.78 -32.28 28.50
C VAL A 227 1.19 -31.82 27.17
N LYS A 228 0.18 -32.54 26.64
CA LYS A 228 -0.53 -32.13 25.43
C LYS A 228 -1.23 -30.78 25.61
N ALA A 229 -1.98 -30.58 26.71
CA ALA A 229 -2.67 -29.33 26.97
C ALA A 229 -1.70 -28.15 27.15
N ASP A 230 -0.54 -28.36 27.78
CA ASP A 230 0.50 -27.33 27.90
C ASP A 230 1.07 -26.94 26.54
N ALA A 231 1.36 -27.93 25.67
CA ALA A 231 1.84 -27.70 24.32
C ALA A 231 0.81 -26.92 23.50
N ASP A 232 -0.47 -27.32 23.53
CA ASP A 232 -1.55 -26.64 22.83
C ASP A 232 -1.70 -25.17 23.29
N THR A 233 -1.63 -24.94 24.61
CA THR A 233 -1.70 -23.59 25.16
C THR A 233 -0.55 -22.71 24.67
N ARG A 234 0.68 -23.25 24.63
CA ARG A 234 1.85 -22.52 24.08
C ARG A 234 1.70 -22.21 22.59
N ILE A 235 1.19 -23.16 21.81
CA ILE A 235 0.94 -22.96 20.36
C ILE A 235 -0.07 -21.83 20.17
N LYS A 236 -1.20 -21.85 20.89
CA LYS A 236 -2.23 -20.81 20.79
C LYS A 236 -1.73 -19.44 21.28
N LYS A 237 -0.90 -19.42 22.33
CA LYS A 237 -0.22 -18.20 22.78
C LYS A 237 0.65 -17.59 21.70
N ILE A 238 1.54 -18.38 21.07
CA ILE A 238 2.43 -17.93 20.00
C ILE A 238 1.64 -17.42 18.80
N ALA A 239 0.57 -18.13 18.40
CA ALA A 239 -0.28 -17.71 17.30
C ALA A 239 -0.99 -16.37 17.55
N LEU A 240 -1.34 -16.08 18.80
CA LEU A 240 -1.92 -14.81 19.21
C LEU A 240 -0.85 -13.70 19.22
N GLU A 241 0.34 -13.97 19.77
CA GLU A 241 1.48 -13.03 19.80
C GLU A 241 1.92 -12.60 18.39
N GLU A 242 1.97 -13.54 17.46
CA GLU A 242 2.30 -13.28 16.06
C GLU A 242 1.31 -12.29 15.41
N LEU A 243 0.02 -12.48 15.66
CA LEU A 243 -1.03 -11.64 15.09
C LEU A 243 -1.03 -10.22 15.68
N ILE A 244 -0.73 -10.09 16.98
CA ILE A 244 -0.73 -8.82 17.70
C ILE A 244 0.61 -8.09 17.55
N GLY A 245 1.70 -8.85 17.30
CA GLY A 245 3.06 -8.31 17.24
C GLY A 245 3.64 -7.91 18.57
N MET A 246 3.16 -8.50 19.69
CA MET A 246 3.62 -8.24 21.06
C MET A 246 3.58 -9.52 21.89
N ARG A 247 4.52 -9.68 22.83
CA ARG A 247 4.57 -10.81 23.73
C ARG A 247 3.47 -10.75 24.79
N TRP A 248 2.92 -11.89 25.13
CA TRP A 248 1.82 -12.02 26.10
C TRP A 248 2.19 -11.51 27.49
N GLU A 249 3.42 -11.74 27.94
CA GLU A 249 3.89 -11.29 29.25
C GLU A 249 3.76 -9.76 29.44
N THR A 250 3.97 -9.01 28.37
CA THR A 250 3.79 -7.55 28.38
C THR A 250 2.31 -7.18 28.45
N LEU A 251 1.47 -7.97 27.75
CA LEU A 251 0.02 -7.75 27.69
C LEU A 251 -0.69 -8.10 28.99
N GLU A 252 -0.19 -9.06 29.75
CA GLU A 252 -0.75 -9.49 31.03
C GLU A 252 -0.70 -8.35 32.06
N ASN A 253 0.37 -7.59 32.12
CA ASN A 253 0.48 -6.40 32.94
C ASN A 253 -0.53 -5.32 32.58
N ILE A 254 -0.81 -5.18 31.27
CA ILE A 254 -1.80 -4.23 30.76
C ILE A 254 -3.22 -4.74 31.07
N LYS A 255 -3.47 -6.05 30.95
CA LYS A 255 -4.75 -6.67 31.26
C LYS A 255 -5.17 -6.40 32.71
N SER A 256 -4.26 -6.58 33.68
CA SER A 256 -4.54 -6.29 35.08
C SER A 256 -5.02 -4.85 35.30
N THR A 257 -4.45 -3.90 34.56
CA THR A 257 -4.86 -2.48 34.63
C THR A 257 -6.28 -2.25 34.08
N PHE A 258 -6.72 -3.00 33.06
CA PHE A 258 -8.11 -2.96 32.56
C PHE A 258 -9.07 -3.58 33.60
N GLU A 259 -8.72 -4.71 34.19
CA GLU A 259 -9.54 -5.39 35.22
C GLU A 259 -9.73 -4.54 36.49
N GLU A 260 -8.72 -3.77 36.90
CA GLU A 260 -8.83 -2.82 38.01
C GLU A 260 -9.74 -1.64 37.70
N ARG A 261 -9.76 -1.20 36.44
CA ARG A 261 -10.63 -0.10 36.00
C ARG A 261 -12.11 -0.51 35.95
N ASP A 262 -12.38 -1.74 35.51
CA ASP A 262 -13.75 -2.25 35.40
C ASP A 262 -14.38 -2.58 36.77
N LYS A 263 -13.59 -2.61 37.84
CA LYS A 263 -14.05 -2.79 39.24
C LYS A 263 -14.40 -1.48 39.96
N LYS A 264 -14.10 -0.33 39.36
CA LYS A 264 -14.41 1.01 39.86
C LYS A 264 -15.66 1.60 39.20
#